data_c5c4374f18fb14becaddbadf867e05dd
#
_entry.id   c5c4374f18fb14becaddbadf867e05dd
#
_cell.length_a   1.000
_cell.length_b   1.000
_cell.length_c   1.000
_cell.angle_alpha   90.00
_cell.angle_beta   90.00
_cell.angle_gamma   90.00
#
_symmetry.space_group_name_H-M   'P 1'
#
loop_
_entity.id
_entity.type
_entity.pdbx_description
1 polymer ?
#
loop_
_entity_poly.entity_id
_entity_poly.type
_entity_poly.pdbx_seq_one_letter_code
_entity_poly.pdbx_strand_id
1 'polypeptide(L)'
;MRPSFVLRLLAARKLFGKAGPAFVMASMAFAPIALAQQQEPAASSSGTVARLAGRAGVQNCLDATRRFGPALTGTGGSHAAVVMTHPAAPDAATLGVTIERKDADAEATSLVSATFSPTLRGGCDLAYDKVDVWRKSCQDVALEALRYTLPPERLGEQTAVIAYSPTHHVYLIRIAGGCVTVTKEVVYP
;
A
#
# COMPACT_ATOMS: atom_id res chain seq x y z
N MET A 1 4.95 36.76 -9.52
CA MET A 1 3.53 37.17 -9.48
C MET A 1 2.81 36.35 -8.44
N ARG A 2 2.43 36.95 -7.31
CA ARG A 2 1.69 36.30 -6.21
C ARG A 2 0.23 36.76 -6.30
N PRO A 3 -0.76 35.88 -6.24
CA PRO A 3 -2.13 36.29 -5.96
C PRO A 3 -2.41 36.29 -4.46
N SER A 4 -2.77 37.45 -3.92
CA SER A 4 -3.24 37.68 -2.56
C SER A 4 -4.71 37.23 -2.45
N PHE A 5 -5.01 36.32 -1.57
CA PHE A 5 -6.40 35.99 -1.20
C PHE A 5 -6.86 36.91 -0.07
N VAL A 6 -7.83 37.74 -0.38
CA VAL A 6 -8.51 38.65 0.57
C VAL A 6 -9.63 37.89 1.25
N LEU A 7 -9.47 37.73 2.57
CA LEU A 7 -10.50 37.14 3.44
C LEU A 7 -11.55 38.20 3.80
N ARG A 8 -12.77 38.10 3.30
CA ARG A 8 -13.92 38.96 3.70
C ARG A 8 -14.65 38.33 4.87
N LEU A 9 -14.50 38.94 6.04
CA LEU A 9 -15.40 38.73 7.19
C LEU A 9 -16.77 39.37 6.90
N LEU A 10 -17.84 38.60 6.94
CA LEU A 10 -19.21 39.10 6.98
C LEU A 10 -19.76 38.93 8.41
N ALA A 11 -20.07 40.06 9.01
CA ALA A 11 -20.71 40.17 10.32
C ALA A 11 -22.16 39.71 10.26
N ALA A 12 -22.55 38.79 11.14
CA ALA A 12 -23.95 38.38 11.32
C ALA A 12 -24.62 39.21 12.39
N ARG A 13 -25.70 39.91 12.01
CA ARG A 13 -26.63 40.68 12.84
C ARG A 13 -27.46 39.71 13.68
N LYS A 14 -27.56 40.05 14.98
CA LYS A 14 -28.57 39.54 15.94
C LYS A 14 -29.96 39.99 15.51
N LEU A 15 -30.90 39.06 15.47
CA LEU A 15 -32.33 39.35 15.56
C LEU A 15 -32.95 38.41 16.58
N PHE A 16 -33.49 38.99 17.64
CA PHE A 16 -34.34 38.39 18.65
C PHE A 16 -35.71 38.05 18.04
N GLY A 17 -36.27 36.89 18.38
CA GLY A 17 -37.60 36.49 17.97
C GLY A 17 -38.13 35.26 18.69
N LYS A 18 -38.86 35.45 19.76
CA LYS A 18 -40.02 34.75 20.34
C LYS A 18 -40.14 33.20 20.23
N ALA A 19 -40.36 32.67 21.42
CA ALA A 19 -40.88 31.37 21.85
C ALA A 19 -41.76 30.58 20.85
N GLY A 20 -41.47 29.30 20.70
CA GLY A 20 -42.26 28.26 20.04
C GLY A 20 -41.82 26.87 20.51
N PRO A 21 -42.65 25.83 20.40
CA PRO A 21 -42.77 24.73 21.33
C PRO A 21 -41.63 23.68 21.22
N ALA A 22 -41.51 22.95 22.32
CA ALA A 22 -40.56 21.87 22.54
C ALA A 22 -40.53 20.83 21.41
N PHE A 23 -39.44 20.85 20.62
CA PHE A 23 -39.07 19.75 19.75
C PHE A 23 -38.26 18.74 20.58
N VAL A 24 -38.87 17.59 20.82
CA VAL A 24 -38.17 16.41 21.32
C VAL A 24 -37.16 15.97 20.23
N MET A 25 -35.91 16.36 20.39
CA MET A 25 -34.84 15.81 19.58
C MET A 25 -34.60 14.37 20.01
N ALA A 26 -35.07 13.43 19.19
CA ALA A 26 -34.62 12.05 19.24
C ALA A 26 -33.13 12.03 18.84
N SER A 27 -32.27 11.90 19.84
CA SER A 27 -30.85 11.68 19.65
C SER A 27 -30.65 10.31 18.98
N MET A 28 -30.54 10.27 17.64
CA MET A 28 -30.02 9.10 16.93
C MET A 28 -28.56 8.98 17.29
N ALA A 29 -28.23 8.08 18.20
CA ALA A 29 -26.90 7.65 18.48
C ALA A 29 -26.37 6.92 17.23
N PHE A 30 -25.59 7.61 16.41
CA PHE A 30 -24.74 6.96 15.40
C PHE A 30 -23.71 6.14 16.17
N ALA A 31 -23.96 4.85 16.31
CA ALA A 31 -22.92 3.93 16.74
C ALA A 31 -21.80 3.96 15.66
N PRO A 32 -20.54 4.24 16.02
CA PRO A 32 -19.45 4.09 15.08
C PRO A 32 -19.39 2.61 14.71
N ILE A 33 -19.57 2.30 13.42
CA ILE A 33 -19.25 0.97 12.88
C ILE A 33 -17.74 0.89 12.97
N ALA A 34 -17.22 0.36 14.05
CA ALA A 34 -15.85 -0.08 14.15
C ALA A 34 -15.72 -1.23 13.15
N LEU A 35 -15.11 -0.94 11.99
CA LEU A 35 -14.60 -1.95 11.10
C LEU A 35 -13.53 -2.70 11.91
N ALA A 36 -13.94 -3.81 12.52
CA ALA A 36 -13.04 -4.72 13.19
C ALA A 36 -12.05 -5.22 12.12
N GLN A 37 -10.84 -4.67 12.11
CA GLN A 37 -9.72 -5.25 11.40
C GLN A 37 -9.49 -6.64 12.01
N GLN A 38 -9.96 -7.68 11.34
CA GLN A 38 -9.65 -9.04 11.70
C GLN A 38 -8.16 -9.27 11.44
N GLN A 39 -7.38 -9.07 12.48
CA GLN A 39 -6.01 -9.53 12.57
C GLN A 39 -6.06 -11.05 12.76
N GLU A 40 -5.99 -11.78 11.64
CA GLU A 40 -5.96 -13.26 11.67
C GLU A 40 -4.58 -13.72 12.13
N PRO A 41 -4.48 -14.70 13.08
CA PRO A 41 -3.21 -15.27 13.46
C PRO A 41 -2.53 -15.92 12.26
N ALA A 42 -1.21 -15.89 12.24
CA ALA A 42 -0.31 -16.35 11.18
C ALA A 42 -0.61 -17.77 10.69
N ALA A 43 -1.63 -17.91 9.85
CA ALA A 43 -1.83 -19.09 9.02
C ALA A 43 -0.78 -19.02 7.90
N SER A 44 -0.21 -20.18 7.52
CA SER A 44 0.86 -20.35 6.54
C SER A 44 0.85 -19.27 5.45
N SER A 45 1.95 -18.53 5.33
CA SER A 45 2.12 -17.34 4.47
C SER A 45 1.67 -17.55 3.01
N SER A 46 1.65 -18.79 2.54
CA SER A 46 1.41 -19.17 1.15
C SER A 46 0.00 -18.92 0.61
N GLY A 47 -0.97 -18.61 1.45
CA GLY A 47 -2.37 -18.47 1.01
C GLY A 47 -3.09 -17.19 1.45
N THR A 48 -2.46 -16.32 2.23
CA THR A 48 -3.15 -15.18 2.84
C THR A 48 -3.76 -14.24 1.81
N VAL A 49 -2.99 -13.82 0.81
CA VAL A 49 -3.47 -12.90 -0.24
C VAL A 49 -4.62 -13.53 -1.04
N ALA A 50 -4.45 -14.77 -1.49
CA ALA A 50 -5.46 -15.48 -2.27
C ALA A 50 -6.76 -15.71 -1.47
N ARG A 51 -6.65 -16.03 -0.18
CA ARG A 51 -7.81 -16.21 0.70
C ARG A 51 -8.57 -14.90 0.92
N LEU A 52 -7.87 -13.79 1.13
CA LEU A 52 -8.48 -12.46 1.26
C LEU A 52 -9.14 -12.02 -0.06
N ALA A 53 -8.48 -12.22 -1.20
CA ALA A 53 -9.04 -11.94 -2.53
C ALA A 53 -10.31 -12.74 -2.81
N GLY A 54 -10.29 -14.05 -2.53
CA GLY A 54 -11.46 -14.91 -2.69
C GLY A 54 -12.64 -14.51 -1.79
N ARG A 55 -12.39 -14.13 -0.53
CA ARG A 55 -13.42 -13.58 0.39
C ARG A 55 -14.01 -12.26 -0.12
N ALA A 56 -13.21 -11.47 -0.82
CA ALA A 56 -13.64 -10.22 -1.44
C ALA A 56 -14.37 -10.42 -2.78
N GLY A 57 -14.58 -11.67 -3.24
CA GLY A 57 -15.30 -12.02 -4.45
C GLY A 57 -14.45 -12.02 -5.73
N VAL A 58 -13.13 -11.90 -5.61
CA VAL A 58 -12.22 -11.93 -6.77
C VAL A 58 -12.02 -13.38 -7.23
N GLN A 59 -12.25 -13.65 -8.51
CA GLN A 59 -12.05 -14.96 -9.16
C GLN A 59 -11.00 -14.88 -10.28
N ASN A 60 -11.09 -13.87 -11.16
CA ASN A 60 -10.21 -13.75 -12.33
C ASN A 60 -8.71 -13.63 -11.96
N CYS A 61 -8.39 -12.93 -10.87
CA CYS A 61 -7.01 -12.78 -10.40
C CYS A 61 -6.61 -13.80 -9.33
N LEU A 62 -7.46 -14.78 -8.99
CA LEU A 62 -7.21 -15.67 -7.87
C LEU A 62 -5.95 -16.54 -8.08
N ASP A 63 -5.72 -17.01 -9.28
CA ASP A 63 -4.52 -17.81 -9.60
C ASP A 63 -3.24 -16.97 -9.55
N ALA A 64 -3.29 -15.73 -10.02
CA ALA A 64 -2.17 -14.80 -9.86
C ALA A 64 -1.86 -14.53 -8.38
N THR A 65 -2.90 -14.32 -7.54
CA THR A 65 -2.71 -14.15 -6.09
C THR A 65 -2.16 -15.39 -5.39
N ARG A 66 -2.52 -16.60 -5.83
CA ARG A 66 -1.93 -17.86 -5.35
C ARG A 66 -0.46 -17.99 -5.73
N ARG A 67 -0.14 -17.65 -6.97
CA ARG A 67 1.22 -17.76 -7.52
C ARG A 67 2.18 -16.75 -6.87
N PHE A 68 1.79 -15.50 -6.77
CA PHE A 68 2.66 -14.40 -6.33
C PHE A 68 2.51 -14.03 -4.87
N GLY A 69 1.37 -14.35 -4.23
CA GLY A 69 1.10 -14.04 -2.82
C GLY A 69 2.22 -14.45 -1.86
N PRO A 70 2.80 -15.66 -1.96
CA PRO A 70 3.93 -16.08 -1.11
C PRO A 70 5.16 -15.18 -1.21
N ALA A 71 5.51 -14.72 -2.41
CA ALA A 71 6.64 -13.81 -2.61
C ALA A 71 6.37 -12.42 -2.01
N LEU A 72 5.12 -11.95 -2.09
CA LEU A 72 4.71 -10.67 -1.51
C LEU A 72 4.69 -10.71 0.02
N THR A 73 4.22 -11.82 0.62
CA THR A 73 4.14 -11.98 2.09
C THR A 73 5.48 -12.33 2.74
N GLY A 74 6.47 -12.77 1.97
CA GLY A 74 7.78 -13.22 2.48
C GLY A 74 7.75 -14.61 3.08
N THR A 75 8.92 -15.10 3.48
CA THR A 75 9.11 -16.44 4.03
C THR A 75 9.52 -16.39 5.50
N GLY A 76 8.89 -17.18 6.34
CA GLY A 76 9.32 -17.44 7.72
C GLY A 76 9.09 -16.31 8.73
N GLY A 77 8.54 -15.18 8.32
CA GLY A 77 8.26 -14.04 9.18
C GLY A 77 6.78 -13.84 9.50
N SER A 78 6.46 -12.70 10.11
CA SER A 78 5.09 -12.25 10.36
C SER A 78 4.64 -11.28 9.26
N HIS A 79 3.35 -11.32 8.93
CA HIS A 79 2.74 -10.35 8.01
C HIS A 79 1.29 -10.07 8.37
N ALA A 80 0.84 -8.86 7.99
CA ALA A 80 -0.56 -8.47 7.98
C ALA A 80 -0.90 -7.97 6.57
N ALA A 81 -2.09 -8.30 6.06
CA ALA A 81 -2.49 -7.92 4.71
C ALA A 81 -3.92 -7.34 4.68
N VAL A 82 -4.12 -6.34 3.83
CA VAL A 82 -5.42 -5.75 3.51
C VAL A 82 -5.62 -5.83 2.01
N VAL A 83 -6.83 -6.20 1.58
CA VAL A 83 -7.22 -6.17 0.17
C VAL A 83 -8.25 -5.08 -0.07
N MET A 84 -8.18 -4.47 -1.25
CA MET A 84 -9.08 -3.44 -1.73
C MET A 84 -9.57 -3.83 -3.12
N THR A 85 -10.88 -3.83 -3.32
CA THR A 85 -11.49 -4.15 -4.61
C THR A 85 -12.76 -3.34 -4.83
N HIS A 86 -13.26 -3.32 -6.05
CA HIS A 86 -14.51 -2.63 -6.35
C HIS A 86 -15.70 -3.38 -5.71
N PRO A 87 -16.54 -2.72 -4.90
CA PRO A 87 -17.55 -3.40 -4.09
C PRO A 87 -18.64 -4.10 -4.90
N ALA A 88 -18.97 -3.57 -6.09
CA ALA A 88 -20.04 -4.13 -6.94
C ALA A 88 -19.51 -4.99 -8.11
N ALA A 89 -18.20 -4.93 -8.41
CA ALA A 89 -17.59 -5.64 -9.54
C ALA A 89 -16.15 -6.07 -9.20
N PRO A 90 -15.95 -6.87 -8.15
CA PRO A 90 -14.62 -7.23 -7.66
C PRO A 90 -13.77 -7.96 -8.71
N ASP A 91 -14.43 -8.70 -9.58
CA ASP A 91 -13.79 -9.57 -10.57
C ASP A 91 -13.45 -8.86 -11.90
N ALA A 92 -14.11 -7.73 -12.17
CA ALA A 92 -13.86 -6.92 -13.36
C ALA A 92 -12.91 -5.73 -13.09
N ALA A 93 -12.57 -5.49 -11.84
CA ALA A 93 -11.76 -4.36 -11.40
C ALA A 93 -10.38 -4.81 -10.89
N THR A 94 -9.51 -3.84 -10.78
CA THR A 94 -8.20 -4.03 -10.17
C THR A 94 -8.32 -4.42 -8.70
N LEU A 95 -7.56 -5.43 -8.29
CA LEU A 95 -7.36 -5.82 -6.90
C LEU A 95 -6.10 -5.15 -6.35
N GLY A 96 -6.26 -4.28 -5.35
CA GLY A 96 -5.16 -3.73 -4.56
C GLY A 96 -4.89 -4.59 -3.33
N VAL A 97 -3.61 -4.78 -2.98
CA VAL A 97 -3.17 -5.49 -1.77
C VAL A 97 -2.10 -4.67 -1.09
N THR A 98 -2.25 -4.42 0.20
CA THR A 98 -1.20 -3.81 1.02
C THR A 98 -0.80 -4.79 2.10
N ILE A 99 0.50 -5.01 2.26
CA ILE A 99 1.07 -5.98 3.18
C ILE A 99 2.15 -5.28 4.01
N GLU A 100 2.00 -5.31 5.32
CA GLU A 100 3.12 -5.12 6.23
C GLU A 100 3.73 -6.48 6.51
N ARG A 101 5.04 -6.62 6.30
CA ARG A 101 5.76 -7.87 6.56
C ARG A 101 7.06 -7.62 7.29
N LYS A 102 7.45 -8.59 8.11
CA LYS A 102 8.75 -8.68 8.73
C LYS A 102 9.32 -10.07 8.45
N ASP A 103 10.33 -10.13 7.59
CA ASP A 103 11.02 -11.39 7.32
C ASP A 103 11.78 -11.83 8.58
N ALA A 104 11.98 -13.16 8.77
CA ALA A 104 12.54 -13.70 10.01
C ALA A 104 13.92 -13.11 10.37
N ASP A 105 14.74 -12.88 9.36
CA ASP A 105 16.11 -12.38 9.51
C ASP A 105 16.25 -10.88 9.19
N ALA A 106 15.12 -10.18 8.98
CA ALA A 106 15.14 -8.77 8.62
C ALA A 106 15.25 -7.86 9.85
N GLU A 107 16.13 -6.86 9.77
CA GLU A 107 16.25 -5.81 10.80
C GLU A 107 15.04 -4.87 10.79
N ALA A 108 14.31 -4.78 9.68
CA ALA A 108 13.23 -3.83 9.47
C ALA A 108 11.94 -4.49 8.94
N THR A 109 10.83 -3.81 9.21
CA THR A 109 9.54 -4.11 8.61
C THR A 109 9.47 -3.52 7.21
N SER A 110 8.97 -4.27 6.24
CA SER A 110 8.72 -3.83 4.87
C SER A 110 7.24 -3.54 4.67
N LEU A 111 6.93 -2.53 3.88
CA LEU A 111 5.59 -2.31 3.34
C LEU A 111 5.57 -2.71 1.87
N VAL A 112 4.68 -3.62 1.51
CA VAL A 112 4.46 -4.05 0.12
C VAL A 112 3.08 -3.56 -0.34
N SER A 113 3.05 -2.90 -1.48
CA SER A 113 1.81 -2.52 -2.17
C SER A 113 1.77 -3.23 -3.51
N ALA A 114 0.76 -4.05 -3.74
CA ALA A 114 0.62 -4.84 -4.95
C ALA A 114 -0.74 -4.58 -5.63
N THR A 115 -0.72 -4.61 -6.94
CA THR A 115 -1.88 -4.37 -7.79
C THR A 115 -1.98 -5.51 -8.80
N PHE A 116 -3.09 -6.24 -8.77
CA PHE A 116 -3.44 -7.25 -9.76
C PHE A 116 -4.50 -6.70 -10.70
N SER A 117 -4.19 -6.66 -11.98
CA SER A 117 -5.06 -6.08 -13.02
C SER A 117 -5.51 -7.16 -13.99
N PRO A 118 -6.83 -7.42 -14.11
CA PRO A 118 -7.34 -8.37 -15.10
C PRO A 118 -6.91 -7.98 -16.53
N THR A 119 -6.53 -8.98 -17.31
CA THR A 119 -6.14 -8.79 -18.70
C THR A 119 -7.21 -9.28 -19.67
N LEU A 120 -7.27 -8.70 -20.88
CA LEU A 120 -8.23 -9.12 -21.92
C LEU A 120 -8.01 -10.56 -22.40
N ARG A 121 -6.82 -11.12 -22.17
CA ARG A 121 -6.47 -12.50 -22.57
C ARG A 121 -6.74 -13.52 -21.47
N GLY A 122 -7.31 -13.09 -20.35
CA GLY A 122 -7.44 -13.87 -19.13
C GLY A 122 -6.18 -13.78 -18.27
N GLY A 123 -6.33 -14.10 -16.96
CA GLY A 123 -5.29 -13.91 -15.97
C GLY A 123 -5.13 -12.44 -15.55
N CYS A 124 -4.07 -12.17 -14.81
CA CYS A 124 -3.83 -10.82 -14.26
C CYS A 124 -2.36 -10.47 -14.29
N ASP A 125 -2.07 -9.25 -14.74
CA ASP A 125 -0.78 -8.61 -14.53
C ASP A 125 -0.62 -8.27 -13.05
N LEU A 126 0.62 -8.29 -12.57
CA LEU A 126 0.99 -7.85 -11.24
C LEU A 126 1.97 -6.68 -11.34
N ALA A 127 1.66 -5.58 -10.68
CA ALA A 127 2.64 -4.55 -10.36
C ALA A 127 2.77 -4.45 -8.83
N TYR A 128 4.00 -4.37 -8.31
CA TYR A 128 4.17 -4.15 -6.88
C TYR A 128 5.32 -3.21 -6.56
N ASP A 129 5.16 -2.55 -5.42
CA ASP A 129 6.17 -1.74 -4.77
C ASP A 129 6.48 -2.35 -3.40
N LYS A 130 7.75 -2.51 -3.08
CA LYS A 130 8.21 -2.88 -1.74
C LYS A 130 9.08 -1.76 -1.19
N VAL A 131 8.73 -1.26 -0.03
CA VAL A 131 9.46 -0.20 0.67
C VAL A 131 10.15 -0.80 1.89
N ASP A 132 11.49 -0.64 1.95
CA ASP A 132 12.28 -1.00 3.12
C ASP A 132 13.02 0.24 3.64
N VAL A 133 13.12 0.38 4.96
CA VAL A 133 13.87 1.44 5.63
C VAL A 133 15.10 0.83 6.29
N TRP A 134 16.27 1.38 5.97
CA TRP A 134 17.57 0.87 6.41
C TRP A 134 18.27 1.91 7.28
N ARG A 135 18.88 1.47 8.37
CA ARG A 135 19.77 2.29 9.21
C ARG A 135 21.23 2.27 8.73
N LYS A 136 21.42 2.01 7.44
CA LYS A 136 22.71 1.95 6.74
C LYS A 136 22.73 2.98 5.60
N SER A 137 23.90 3.37 5.14
CA SER A 137 24.00 4.21 3.95
C SER A 137 23.42 3.50 2.71
N CYS A 138 22.94 4.25 1.72
CA CYS A 138 22.47 3.63 0.48
C CYS A 138 23.57 2.87 -0.27
N GLN A 139 24.82 3.23 -0.08
CA GLN A 139 25.96 2.50 -0.64
C GLN A 139 26.12 1.12 0.02
N ASP A 140 26.05 1.06 1.36
CA ASP A 140 26.13 -0.21 2.10
C ASP A 140 24.92 -1.11 1.78
N VAL A 141 23.71 -0.52 1.67
CA VAL A 141 22.52 -1.27 1.26
C VAL A 141 22.69 -1.87 -0.14
N ALA A 142 23.22 -1.10 -1.11
CA ALA A 142 23.47 -1.61 -2.45
C ALA A 142 24.45 -2.79 -2.43
N LEU A 143 25.56 -2.66 -1.70
CA LEU A 143 26.62 -3.68 -1.68
C LEU A 143 26.24 -4.91 -0.84
N GLU A 144 25.73 -4.71 0.37
CA GLU A 144 25.53 -5.78 1.35
C GLU A 144 24.16 -6.47 1.21
N ALA A 145 23.08 -5.68 1.08
CA ALA A 145 21.72 -6.21 1.05
C ALA A 145 21.27 -6.58 -0.36
N LEU A 146 21.56 -5.71 -1.35
CA LEU A 146 21.15 -5.92 -2.74
C LEU A 146 22.21 -6.65 -3.58
N ARG A 147 23.42 -6.81 -3.03
CA ARG A 147 24.57 -7.45 -3.68
C ARG A 147 24.87 -6.87 -5.07
N TYR A 148 24.67 -5.57 -5.20
CA TYR A 148 24.88 -4.84 -6.44
C TYR A 148 26.22 -4.12 -6.41
N THR A 149 27.14 -4.52 -7.27
CA THR A 149 28.55 -4.07 -7.27
C THR A 149 28.84 -2.97 -8.27
N LEU A 150 27.93 -2.74 -9.24
CA LEU A 150 28.09 -1.67 -10.21
C LEU A 150 27.61 -0.34 -9.60
N PRO A 151 28.13 0.80 -10.07
CA PRO A 151 27.61 2.09 -9.62
C PRO A 151 26.14 2.24 -10.07
N PRO A 152 25.20 2.56 -9.14
CA PRO A 152 23.82 2.81 -9.51
C PRO A 152 23.68 4.07 -10.38
N GLU A 153 22.72 4.05 -11.29
CA GLU A 153 22.37 5.23 -12.08
C GLU A 153 21.73 6.30 -11.20
N ARG A 154 21.89 7.57 -11.54
CA ARG A 154 21.28 8.69 -10.81
C ARG A 154 19.97 9.10 -11.47
N LEU A 155 18.88 9.05 -10.72
CA LEU A 155 17.57 9.59 -11.14
C LEU A 155 17.41 11.08 -10.77
N GLY A 156 18.15 11.55 -9.78
CA GLY A 156 18.13 12.90 -9.28
C GLY A 156 19.21 13.12 -8.21
N GLU A 157 19.08 14.17 -7.42
CA GLU A 157 20.10 14.48 -6.40
C GLU A 157 20.10 13.47 -5.24
N GLN A 158 18.93 13.02 -4.82
CA GLN A 158 18.76 12.17 -3.63
C GLN A 158 18.49 10.70 -3.98
N THR A 159 18.18 10.39 -5.24
CA THR A 159 17.74 9.07 -5.66
C THR A 159 18.70 8.46 -6.65
N ALA A 160 19.12 7.24 -6.37
CA ALA A 160 19.84 6.39 -7.30
C ALA A 160 18.96 5.20 -7.70
N VAL A 161 19.20 4.60 -8.87
CA VAL A 161 18.42 3.50 -9.43
C VAL A 161 19.34 2.34 -9.77
N ILE A 162 18.93 1.16 -9.38
CA ILE A 162 19.49 -0.12 -9.82
C ILE A 162 18.46 -0.78 -10.73
N ALA A 163 18.79 -0.96 -12.01
CA ALA A 163 17.94 -1.66 -12.96
C ALA A 163 18.39 -3.13 -13.07
N TYR A 164 17.60 -4.05 -12.53
CA TYR A 164 17.84 -5.49 -12.70
C TYR A 164 17.31 -6.02 -14.03
N SER A 165 16.20 -5.44 -14.49
CA SER A 165 15.59 -5.77 -15.78
C SER A 165 14.72 -4.57 -16.25
N PRO A 166 14.16 -4.58 -17.47
CA PRO A 166 13.22 -3.56 -17.91
C PRO A 166 11.96 -3.42 -17.03
N THR A 167 11.62 -4.45 -16.27
CA THR A 167 10.43 -4.50 -15.42
C THR A 167 10.73 -4.55 -13.93
N HIS A 168 12.01 -4.57 -13.53
CA HIS A 168 12.42 -4.67 -12.12
C HIS A 168 13.52 -3.64 -11.81
N HIS A 169 13.16 -2.63 -11.00
CA HIS A 169 14.05 -1.56 -10.56
C HIS A 169 14.04 -1.41 -9.04
N VAL A 170 15.18 -1.05 -8.48
CA VAL A 170 15.29 -0.66 -7.07
C VAL A 170 15.77 0.79 -6.99
N TYR A 171 15.00 1.62 -6.35
CA TYR A 171 15.32 3.01 -6.07
C TYR A 171 15.91 3.11 -4.67
N LEU A 172 17.06 3.76 -4.56
CA LEU A 172 17.73 4.04 -3.31
C LEU A 172 17.58 5.53 -3.00
N ILE A 173 16.87 5.86 -1.96
CA ILE A 173 16.58 7.24 -1.57
C ILE A 173 17.35 7.54 -0.30
N ARG A 174 18.26 8.51 -0.36
CA ARG A 174 19.03 8.93 0.80
C ARG A 174 18.15 9.73 1.75
N ILE A 175 18.16 9.33 3.01
CA ILE A 175 17.49 10.03 4.11
C ILE A 175 18.48 10.36 5.21
N ALA A 176 18.11 11.25 6.15
CA ALA A 176 18.92 11.54 7.33
C ALA A 176 19.07 10.26 8.18
N GLY A 177 20.31 9.81 8.33
CA GLY A 177 20.64 8.62 9.13
C GLY A 177 20.36 7.26 8.48
N GLY A 178 20.10 7.21 7.16
CA GLY A 178 19.83 5.92 6.52
C GLY A 178 19.52 5.96 5.04
N CYS A 179 18.88 4.89 4.58
CA CYS A 179 18.43 4.70 3.21
C CYS A 179 17.01 4.14 3.19
N VAL A 180 16.20 4.60 2.26
CA VAL A 180 14.94 3.95 1.88
C VAL A 180 15.15 3.28 0.54
N THR A 181 14.80 2.01 0.44
CA THR A 181 14.71 1.33 -0.86
C THR A 181 13.25 1.18 -1.28
N VAL A 182 12.96 1.44 -2.54
CA VAL A 182 11.68 1.16 -3.17
C VAL A 182 11.95 0.20 -4.33
N THR A 183 11.62 -1.06 -4.13
CA THR A 183 11.63 -2.05 -5.22
C THR A 183 10.34 -1.91 -6.00
N LYS A 184 10.43 -1.76 -7.31
CA LYS A 184 9.28 -1.75 -8.24
C LYS A 184 9.44 -2.87 -9.24
N GLU A 185 8.41 -3.68 -9.38
CA GLU A 185 8.40 -4.76 -10.37
C GLU A 185 7.02 -4.88 -11.02
N VAL A 186 7.04 -5.13 -12.33
CA VAL A 186 5.86 -5.49 -13.11
C VAL A 186 6.06 -6.89 -13.67
N VAL A 187 5.11 -7.78 -13.38
CA VAL A 187 5.12 -9.18 -13.83
C VAL A 187 3.92 -9.40 -14.73
N TYR A 188 4.18 -9.84 -15.94
CA TYR A 188 3.17 -10.23 -16.92
C TYR A 188 2.92 -11.74 -16.83
N PRO A 189 1.67 -12.23 -17.10
CA PRO A 189 1.31 -13.64 -17.06
C PRO A 189 1.99 -14.49 -18.13
#